data_37214cc18773c4926e13177db9e8faf9
#
_entry.id   37214cc18773c4926e13177db9e8faf9
#
_cell.length_a   1.000
_cell.length_b   1.000
_cell.length_c   1.000
_cell.angle_alpha   90.00
_cell.angle_beta   90.00
_cell.angle_gamma   90.00
#
_symmetry.space_group_name_H-M   'P 1'
#
loop_
_entity.id
_entity.type
_entity.pdbx_description
1 polymer ?
#
loop_
_entity_poly.entity_id
_entity_poly.type
_entity_poly.pdbx_seq_one_letter_code
_entity_poly.pdbx_strand_id
1 'polypeptide(L)'
;MKLKDKPFSRFNSADKATSESKDAEKPLFEQYEKWLKDSLGIEISNGVKTQYEYITERIKIDFEKKSLFWISLMENLIDIHENYKINTNGYNLFNDPSKKPEFNTKPFDSFLLKTYRKNILENDNFPKEPNGGWITPKNWMSRTNDLVRTRFVVKYIDGVSYLVDQIITQCEQCDLKKRVDLEAKDEGYYAAHLLYFPTF
;
A
#
# COMPACT_ATOMS: atom_id res chain seq x y z
N MET A 1 -33.22 -27.12 -33.76
CA MET A 1 -33.56 -25.70 -33.62
C MET A 1 -32.40 -24.89 -34.21
N LYS A 2 -32.62 -24.25 -35.37
CA LYS A 2 -31.60 -23.68 -36.22
C LYS A 2 -31.21 -22.28 -35.74
N LEU A 3 -29.91 -22.07 -35.47
CA LEU A 3 -29.31 -20.75 -35.22
C LEU A 3 -29.25 -19.98 -36.54
N LYS A 4 -29.81 -18.78 -36.57
CA LYS A 4 -29.78 -17.83 -37.68
C LYS A 4 -28.54 -16.94 -37.62
N ASP A 5 -27.74 -17.01 -38.66
CA ASP A 5 -26.65 -16.10 -38.95
C ASP A 5 -27.19 -14.68 -39.20
N LYS A 6 -26.59 -13.66 -38.56
CA LYS A 6 -26.76 -12.26 -38.92
C LYS A 6 -25.46 -11.73 -39.53
N PRO A 7 -25.54 -10.98 -40.66
CA PRO A 7 -24.36 -10.54 -41.36
C PRO A 7 -23.66 -9.34 -40.68
N PHE A 8 -22.34 -9.38 -40.74
CA PHE A 8 -21.42 -8.29 -40.41
C PHE A 8 -21.66 -7.08 -41.34
N SER A 9 -22.09 -5.96 -40.79
CA SER A 9 -22.09 -4.68 -41.53
C SER A 9 -20.72 -4.00 -41.35
N ARG A 10 -20.07 -3.77 -42.50
CA ARG A 10 -18.88 -2.92 -42.64
C ARG A 10 -19.23 -1.51 -42.21
N PHE A 11 -18.51 -0.99 -41.20
CA PHE A 11 -18.48 0.44 -40.97
C PHE A 11 -17.26 1.06 -41.62
N ASN A 12 -17.54 2.11 -42.35
CA ASN A 12 -16.63 2.89 -43.17
C ASN A 12 -15.59 3.62 -42.33
N SER A 13 -14.39 3.65 -42.87
CA SER A 13 -13.32 4.57 -42.56
C SER A 13 -13.79 6.03 -42.74
N ALA A 14 -13.78 6.78 -41.64
CA ALA A 14 -13.76 8.23 -41.70
C ALA A 14 -12.91 8.78 -40.56
N ASP A 15 -11.91 9.54 -40.95
CA ASP A 15 -11.19 10.56 -40.18
C ASP A 15 -10.40 10.14 -38.92
N LYS A 16 -9.21 9.60 -39.15
CA LYS A 16 -8.07 9.78 -38.26
C LYS A 16 -7.66 11.26 -38.30
N ALA A 17 -8.24 12.07 -37.42
CA ALA A 17 -7.60 13.28 -36.98
C ALA A 17 -6.35 12.88 -36.22
N THR A 18 -5.19 12.94 -36.84
CA THR A 18 -3.87 12.84 -36.24
C THR A 18 -3.67 14.07 -35.35
N SER A 19 -4.11 13.99 -34.08
CA SER A 19 -3.57 14.82 -33.04
C SER A 19 -2.18 14.25 -32.71
N GLU A 20 -1.15 14.84 -33.31
CA GLU A 20 0.24 14.70 -32.80
C GLU A 20 0.30 15.26 -31.39
N SER A 21 -0.09 14.45 -30.39
CA SER A 21 0.40 14.62 -29.04
C SER A 21 1.88 14.22 -29.13
N LYS A 22 2.80 15.20 -29.19
CA LYS A 22 4.21 14.96 -28.87
C LYS A 22 4.18 14.23 -27.53
N ASP A 23 4.53 12.94 -27.55
CA ASP A 23 4.73 12.16 -26.32
C ASP A 23 5.82 12.87 -25.54
N ALA A 24 5.44 13.60 -24.50
CA ALA A 24 6.39 14.28 -23.66
C ALA A 24 7.21 13.20 -22.95
N GLU A 25 8.51 13.20 -23.20
CA GLU A 25 9.43 12.22 -22.66
C GLU A 25 9.37 12.28 -21.13
N LYS A 26 9.08 11.14 -20.50
CA LYS A 26 9.02 11.02 -19.04
C LYS A 26 10.43 11.17 -18.46
N PRO A 27 10.67 12.05 -17.47
CA PRO A 27 11.98 12.21 -16.86
C PRO A 27 12.44 10.93 -16.17
N LEU A 28 13.74 10.67 -16.12
CA LEU A 28 14.32 9.61 -15.30
C LEU A 28 14.20 9.96 -13.81
N PHE A 29 14.36 8.95 -12.94
CA PHE A 29 14.25 9.18 -11.49
C PHE A 29 15.28 10.21 -10.97
N GLU A 30 16.51 10.18 -11.50
CA GLU A 30 17.57 11.11 -11.14
C GLU A 30 17.25 12.57 -11.50
N GLN A 31 16.30 12.76 -12.43
CA GLN A 31 15.84 14.08 -12.87
C GLN A 31 14.55 14.51 -12.17
N TYR A 32 13.96 13.64 -11.35
CA TYR A 32 12.61 13.84 -10.82
C TYR A 32 12.51 15.04 -9.88
N GLU A 33 13.49 15.25 -8.99
CA GLU A 33 13.50 16.42 -8.09
C GLU A 33 13.60 17.72 -8.87
N LYS A 34 14.44 17.75 -9.92
CA LYS A 34 14.52 18.90 -10.82
C LYS A 34 13.21 19.13 -11.54
N TRP A 35 12.59 18.07 -12.05
CA TRP A 35 11.30 18.15 -12.71
C TRP A 35 10.20 18.67 -11.77
N LEU A 36 10.14 18.22 -10.50
CA LEU A 36 9.23 18.75 -9.50
C LEU A 36 9.40 20.26 -9.30
N LYS A 37 10.65 20.74 -9.25
CA LYS A 37 10.96 22.14 -9.11
C LYS A 37 10.53 22.95 -10.35
N ASP A 38 10.92 22.49 -11.53
CA ASP A 38 10.71 23.22 -12.78
C ASP A 38 9.23 23.21 -13.23
N SER A 39 8.53 22.08 -13.04
CA SER A 39 7.16 21.90 -13.53
C SER A 39 6.08 22.22 -12.50
N LEU A 40 6.34 21.98 -11.21
CA LEU A 40 5.35 22.14 -10.14
C LEU A 40 5.74 23.20 -9.09
N GLY A 41 6.92 23.81 -9.21
CA GLY A 41 7.45 24.76 -8.23
C GLY A 41 7.74 24.11 -6.86
N ILE A 42 7.96 22.80 -6.82
CA ILE A 42 8.16 22.03 -5.59
C ILE A 42 9.64 21.71 -5.42
N GLU A 43 10.26 22.26 -4.39
CA GLU A 43 11.63 21.97 -4.03
C GLU A 43 11.71 20.91 -2.93
N ILE A 44 12.43 19.83 -3.21
CA ILE A 44 12.73 18.78 -2.23
C ILE A 44 14.01 19.19 -1.48
N SER A 45 13.84 19.92 -0.40
CA SER A 45 14.93 20.35 0.47
C SER A 45 15.22 19.37 1.59
N ASN A 46 16.36 19.51 2.26
CA ASN A 46 16.66 18.76 3.49
C ASN A 46 15.59 18.99 4.58
N GLY A 47 14.98 20.18 4.64
CA GLY A 47 13.87 20.47 5.56
C GLY A 47 12.64 19.60 5.29
N VAL A 48 12.30 19.38 4.02
CA VAL A 48 11.21 18.51 3.59
C VAL A 48 11.48 17.05 3.99
N LYS A 49 12.72 16.58 3.80
CA LYS A 49 13.12 15.23 4.22
C LYS A 49 13.04 15.07 5.74
N THR A 50 13.61 15.99 6.50
CA THR A 50 13.58 15.97 7.97
C THR A 50 12.14 16.01 8.50
N GLN A 51 11.27 16.81 7.89
CA GLN A 51 9.86 16.86 8.25
C GLN A 51 9.15 15.52 7.97
N TYR A 52 9.42 14.89 6.84
CA TYR A 52 8.89 13.57 6.53
C TYR A 52 9.31 12.53 7.57
N GLU A 53 10.59 12.44 7.87
CA GLU A 53 11.15 11.49 8.83
C GLU A 53 10.56 11.72 10.24
N TYR A 54 10.46 12.97 10.66
CA TYR A 54 9.84 13.33 11.94
C TYR A 54 8.37 12.89 12.01
N ILE A 55 7.58 13.17 10.98
CA ILE A 55 6.15 12.85 10.98
C ILE A 55 5.94 11.33 10.94
N THR A 56 6.69 10.60 10.10
CA THR A 56 6.55 9.14 10.01
C THR A 56 6.96 8.44 11.30
N GLU A 57 8.02 8.89 11.96
CA GLU A 57 8.42 8.36 13.26
C GLU A 57 7.40 8.71 14.35
N ARG A 58 6.80 9.88 14.29
CA ARG A 58 5.73 10.27 15.21
C ARG A 58 4.48 9.43 15.05
N ILE A 59 4.07 9.15 13.80
CA ILE A 59 2.95 8.24 13.51
C ILE A 59 3.23 6.85 14.06
N LYS A 60 4.44 6.33 13.86
CA LYS A 60 4.88 5.04 14.39
C LYS A 60 4.74 4.98 15.91
N ILE A 61 5.32 5.95 16.63
CA ILE A 61 5.29 6.02 18.10
C ILE A 61 3.85 6.14 18.62
N ASP A 62 3.04 6.99 18.01
CA ASP A 62 1.65 7.16 18.42
C ASP A 62 0.83 5.90 18.18
N PHE A 63 1.07 5.19 17.08
CA PHE A 63 0.41 3.92 16.81
C PHE A 63 0.83 2.84 17.82
N GLU A 64 2.12 2.67 18.06
CA GLU A 64 2.64 1.68 19.03
C GLU A 64 2.12 1.92 20.46
N LYS A 65 2.02 3.19 20.89
CA LYS A 65 1.76 3.54 22.29
C LYS A 65 0.32 3.90 22.60
N LYS A 66 -0.46 4.33 21.60
CA LYS A 66 -1.80 4.89 21.82
C LYS A 66 -2.92 4.17 21.06
N SER A 67 -2.59 3.34 20.08
CA SER A 67 -3.60 2.59 19.33
C SER A 67 -4.15 1.47 20.22
N LEU A 68 -5.41 1.62 20.63
CA LEU A 68 -6.11 0.58 21.40
C LEU A 68 -6.16 -0.75 20.64
N PHE A 69 -6.36 -0.68 19.33
CA PHE A 69 -6.30 -1.85 18.46
C PHE A 69 -4.95 -2.57 18.56
N TRP A 70 -3.84 -1.83 18.42
CA TRP A 70 -2.50 -2.43 18.45
C TRP A 70 -2.16 -3.00 19.81
N ILE A 71 -2.47 -2.25 20.88
CA ILE A 71 -2.24 -2.68 22.25
C ILE A 71 -3.00 -3.99 22.53
N SER A 72 -4.30 -4.01 22.24
CA SER A 72 -5.13 -5.19 22.44
C SER A 72 -4.69 -6.38 21.60
N LEU A 73 -4.30 -6.16 20.32
CA LEU A 73 -3.77 -7.22 19.47
C LEU A 73 -2.49 -7.83 20.07
N MET A 74 -1.59 -6.99 20.61
CA MET A 74 -0.34 -7.45 21.23
C MET A 74 -0.56 -8.18 22.57
N GLU A 75 -1.59 -7.81 23.31
CA GLU A 75 -1.99 -8.52 24.55
C GLU A 75 -2.56 -9.90 24.23
N ASN A 76 -3.33 -10.02 23.14
CA ASN A 76 -3.98 -11.27 22.72
C ASN A 76 -3.08 -12.18 21.85
N LEU A 77 -1.85 -11.78 21.51
CA LEU A 77 -1.02 -12.51 20.54
C LEU A 77 -0.68 -13.95 20.99
N ILE A 78 -0.48 -14.14 22.29
CA ILE A 78 -0.20 -15.46 22.88
C ILE A 78 -1.45 -16.33 22.79
N ASP A 79 -2.62 -15.80 23.14
CA ASP A 79 -3.89 -16.54 23.07
C ASP A 79 -4.24 -16.92 21.62
N ILE A 80 -3.98 -16.03 20.66
CA ILE A 80 -4.12 -16.31 19.22
C ILE A 80 -3.22 -17.48 18.83
N HIS A 81 -1.98 -17.52 19.31
CA HIS A 81 -1.04 -18.62 19.06
C HIS A 81 -1.52 -19.94 19.63
N GLU A 82 -1.93 -19.96 20.90
CA GLU A 82 -2.36 -21.16 21.59
C GLU A 82 -3.69 -21.71 21.00
N ASN A 83 -4.63 -20.83 20.65
CA ASN A 83 -5.86 -21.23 19.98
C ASN A 83 -5.60 -21.85 18.59
N TYR A 84 -4.66 -21.29 17.81
CA TYR A 84 -4.26 -21.93 16.56
C TYR A 84 -3.67 -23.33 16.78
N LYS A 85 -2.80 -23.47 17.79
CA LYS A 85 -2.19 -24.76 18.15
C LYS A 85 -3.22 -25.80 18.56
N ILE A 86 -4.23 -25.41 19.32
CA ILE A 86 -5.35 -26.30 19.69
C ILE A 86 -6.14 -26.72 18.44
N ASN A 87 -6.49 -25.77 17.57
CA ASN A 87 -7.30 -26.01 16.38
C ASN A 87 -6.59 -26.87 15.31
N THR A 88 -5.26 -26.86 15.32
CA THR A 88 -4.41 -27.60 14.36
C THR A 88 -3.77 -28.86 14.94
N ASN A 89 -4.20 -29.30 16.13
CA ASN A 89 -3.63 -30.47 16.81
C ASN A 89 -2.12 -30.35 17.08
N GLY A 90 -1.63 -29.16 17.43
CA GLY A 90 -0.27 -28.94 17.91
C GLY A 90 0.67 -28.14 17.02
N TYR A 91 0.20 -27.61 15.88
CA TYR A 91 1.05 -26.75 15.05
C TYR A 91 1.16 -25.35 15.64
N ASN A 92 2.38 -24.82 15.73
CA ASN A 92 2.65 -23.48 16.21
C ASN A 92 2.40 -22.43 15.12
N LEU A 93 1.66 -21.38 15.41
CA LEU A 93 1.42 -20.27 14.50
C LEU A 93 2.70 -19.46 14.25
N PHE A 94 3.41 -19.08 15.33
CA PHE A 94 4.66 -18.33 15.31
C PHE A 94 5.85 -19.18 15.76
N ASN A 95 7.06 -18.78 15.40
CA ASN A 95 8.27 -19.36 15.98
C ASN A 95 8.41 -18.99 17.47
N ASP A 96 8.13 -17.74 17.78
CA ASP A 96 8.17 -17.19 19.15
C ASP A 96 7.01 -16.19 19.31
N PRO A 97 5.91 -16.58 19.99
CA PRO A 97 4.77 -15.71 20.20
C PRO A 97 5.01 -14.57 21.20
N SER A 98 6.11 -14.64 21.99
CA SER A 98 6.47 -13.57 22.91
C SER A 98 7.16 -12.39 22.20
N LYS A 99 7.69 -12.63 21.00
CA LYS A 99 8.35 -11.60 20.20
C LYS A 99 7.34 -10.76 19.45
N LYS A 100 7.12 -9.54 19.95
CA LYS A 100 6.25 -8.57 19.27
C LYS A 100 6.89 -8.10 17.95
N PRO A 101 6.09 -7.96 16.86
CA PRO A 101 6.59 -7.42 15.61
C PRO A 101 6.93 -5.92 15.74
N GLU A 102 7.99 -5.51 15.08
CA GLU A 102 8.45 -4.12 15.11
C GLU A 102 7.84 -3.33 13.96
N PHE A 103 7.55 -2.05 14.22
CA PHE A 103 7.17 -1.12 13.17
C PHE A 103 8.40 -0.53 12.49
N ASN A 104 8.31 -0.41 11.17
CA ASN A 104 9.30 0.24 10.33
C ASN A 104 8.66 1.41 9.59
N THR A 105 9.36 2.54 9.56
CA THR A 105 9.00 3.67 8.70
C THR A 105 9.57 3.46 7.30
N LYS A 106 8.86 3.96 6.29
CA LYS A 106 9.37 3.93 4.92
C LYS A 106 10.49 4.95 4.77
N PRO A 107 11.71 4.55 4.34
CA PRO A 107 12.80 5.51 4.08
C PRO A 107 12.38 6.58 3.07
N PHE A 108 12.83 7.82 3.26
CA PHE A 108 12.47 8.94 2.40
C PHE A 108 12.76 8.69 0.92
N ASP A 109 13.92 8.12 0.58
CA ASP A 109 14.28 7.85 -0.81
C ASP A 109 13.35 6.81 -1.47
N SER A 110 12.95 5.78 -0.70
CA SER A 110 11.94 4.79 -1.15
C SER A 110 10.56 5.41 -1.31
N PHE A 111 10.23 6.39 -0.48
CA PHE A 111 9.01 7.16 -0.59
C PHE A 111 9.05 8.08 -1.83
N LEU A 112 10.15 8.80 -2.06
CA LEU A 112 10.34 9.66 -3.23
C LEU A 112 10.26 8.85 -4.53
N LEU A 113 10.86 7.66 -4.58
CA LEU A 113 10.72 6.73 -5.71
C LEU A 113 9.26 6.30 -5.94
N LYS A 114 8.49 6.09 -4.87
CA LYS A 114 7.05 5.78 -5.00
C LYS A 114 6.27 6.96 -5.58
N THR A 115 6.58 8.19 -5.16
CA THR A 115 5.93 9.38 -5.74
C THR A 115 6.29 9.56 -7.21
N TYR A 116 7.54 9.34 -7.58
CA TYR A 116 7.98 9.33 -8.98
C TYR A 116 7.20 8.32 -9.82
N ARG A 117 7.09 7.09 -9.35
CA ARG A 117 6.30 6.07 -10.07
C ARG A 117 4.86 6.52 -10.29
N LYS A 118 4.20 7.03 -9.27
CA LYS A 118 2.80 7.47 -9.33
C LYS A 118 2.60 8.73 -10.16
N ASN A 119 3.49 9.70 -10.01
CA ASN A 119 3.38 10.98 -10.71
C ASN A 119 3.81 10.89 -12.18
N ILE A 120 4.81 10.05 -12.48
CA ILE A 120 5.45 10.00 -13.80
C ILE A 120 5.17 8.67 -14.51
N LEU A 121 5.68 7.54 -13.98
CA LEU A 121 5.66 6.27 -14.71
C LEU A 121 4.26 5.73 -14.92
N GLU A 122 3.46 5.70 -13.86
CA GLU A 122 2.08 5.17 -13.84
C GLU A 122 1.04 6.26 -14.21
N ASN A 123 1.50 7.44 -14.62
CA ASN A 123 0.63 8.52 -15.05
C ASN A 123 0.38 8.44 -16.58
N ASP A 124 -0.79 7.96 -16.96
CA ASP A 124 -1.21 7.87 -18.35
C ASP A 124 -1.51 9.24 -18.99
N ASN A 125 -1.71 10.28 -18.16
CA ASN A 125 -1.98 11.64 -18.63
C ASN A 125 -0.72 12.51 -18.74
N PHE A 126 0.48 11.96 -18.44
CA PHE A 126 1.71 12.74 -18.46
C PHE A 126 1.90 13.50 -19.79
N PRO A 127 2.31 14.78 -19.79
CA PRO A 127 2.80 15.59 -18.69
C PRO A 127 1.72 16.28 -17.84
N LYS A 128 0.46 16.00 -18.07
CA LYS A 128 -0.67 16.52 -17.27
C LYS A 128 -0.77 15.77 -15.93
N GLU A 129 -1.55 16.33 -15.03
CA GLU A 129 -1.84 15.75 -13.73
C GLU A 129 -2.46 14.34 -13.85
N PRO A 130 -2.03 13.38 -13.03
CA PRO A 130 -2.67 12.07 -12.96
C PRO A 130 -4.12 12.19 -12.44
N ASN A 131 -4.98 11.24 -12.77
CA ASN A 131 -6.41 11.25 -12.41
C ASN A 131 -6.69 11.47 -10.91
N GLY A 132 -5.73 11.18 -10.05
CA GLY A 132 -5.88 11.40 -8.61
C GLY A 132 -5.18 12.66 -8.10
N GLY A 133 -4.63 13.52 -8.95
CA GLY A 133 -3.80 14.66 -8.58
C GLY A 133 -2.34 14.31 -8.34
N TRP A 134 -1.47 15.31 -8.37
CA TRP A 134 -0.05 15.15 -8.05
C TRP A 134 0.15 14.76 -6.59
N ILE A 135 1.03 13.80 -6.33
CA ILE A 135 1.51 13.50 -4.98
C ILE A 135 2.66 14.46 -4.66
N THR A 136 2.45 15.34 -3.69
CA THR A 136 3.36 16.42 -3.31
C THR A 136 3.57 16.45 -1.79
N PRO A 137 4.53 17.21 -1.25
CA PRO A 137 4.70 17.35 0.21
C PRO A 137 3.45 17.82 0.95
N LYS A 138 2.52 18.48 0.27
CA LYS A 138 1.27 18.98 0.88
C LYS A 138 0.24 17.87 1.13
N ASN A 139 0.28 16.77 0.38
CA ASN A 139 -0.76 15.73 0.44
C ASN A 139 -0.21 14.30 0.56
N TRP A 140 1.10 14.10 0.60
CA TRP A 140 1.69 12.76 0.58
C TRP A 140 1.24 11.88 1.74
N MET A 141 0.99 12.44 2.95
CA MET A 141 0.53 11.67 4.10
C MET A 141 -0.85 11.04 3.87
N SER A 142 -1.77 11.75 3.20
CA SER A 142 -3.10 11.24 2.86
C SER A 142 -3.11 10.37 1.59
N ARG A 143 -2.04 10.41 0.79
CA ARG A 143 -1.96 9.73 -0.51
C ARG A 143 -1.09 8.48 -0.50
N THR A 144 -0.47 8.17 0.63
CA THR A 144 0.47 7.05 0.76
C THR A 144 0.11 6.18 1.96
N ASN A 145 -0.19 4.91 1.72
CA ASN A 145 -0.74 3.98 2.72
C ASN A 145 0.31 3.14 3.44
N ASP A 146 1.61 3.25 3.09
CA ASP A 146 2.67 2.39 3.58
C ASP A 146 3.84 3.17 4.21
N LEU A 147 3.53 4.32 4.81
CA LEU A 147 4.53 5.16 5.50
C LEU A 147 5.08 4.47 6.76
N VAL A 148 4.20 3.78 7.46
CA VAL A 148 4.52 2.96 8.62
C VAL A 148 3.96 1.58 8.39
N ARG A 149 4.75 0.54 8.64
CA ARG A 149 4.37 -0.86 8.43
C ARG A 149 4.98 -1.77 9.46
N THR A 150 4.29 -2.85 9.75
CA THR A 150 4.81 -3.98 10.52
C THR A 150 4.60 -5.29 9.75
N ARG A 151 5.19 -6.37 10.22
CA ARG A 151 5.06 -7.69 9.60
C ARG A 151 4.98 -8.77 10.65
N PHE A 152 3.96 -9.61 10.53
CA PHE A 152 3.89 -10.90 11.22
C PHE A 152 4.42 -11.98 10.27
N VAL A 153 5.17 -12.93 10.82
CA VAL A 153 5.65 -14.10 10.09
C VAL A 153 5.08 -15.33 10.76
N VAL A 154 4.27 -16.07 10.02
CA VAL A 154 3.66 -17.33 10.46
C VAL A 154 4.39 -18.52 9.84
N LYS A 155 4.30 -19.69 10.46
CA LYS A 155 5.04 -20.89 10.03
C LYS A 155 4.41 -21.60 8.83
N TYR A 156 3.09 -21.48 8.65
CA TYR A 156 2.32 -22.25 7.67
C TYR A 156 1.38 -21.32 6.90
N ILE A 157 1.03 -21.71 5.68
CA ILE A 157 0.18 -20.91 4.78
C ILE A 157 -1.23 -20.69 5.35
N ASP A 158 -1.83 -21.72 5.94
CA ASP A 158 -3.13 -21.64 6.61
C ASP A 158 -3.11 -20.71 7.82
N GLY A 159 -1.95 -20.59 8.51
CA GLY A 159 -1.74 -19.61 9.56
C GLY A 159 -1.87 -18.16 9.11
N VAL A 160 -1.62 -17.86 7.82
CA VAL A 160 -1.83 -16.50 7.30
C VAL A 160 -3.32 -16.15 7.34
N SER A 161 -4.18 -17.00 6.79
CA SER A 161 -5.63 -16.78 6.80
C SER A 161 -6.17 -16.71 8.22
N TYR A 162 -5.74 -17.65 9.09
CA TYR A 162 -6.16 -17.64 10.49
C TYR A 162 -5.80 -16.33 11.20
N LEU A 163 -4.54 -15.85 11.06
CA LEU A 163 -4.11 -14.60 11.70
C LEU A 163 -4.86 -13.39 11.13
N VAL A 164 -5.10 -13.36 9.83
CA VAL A 164 -5.89 -12.30 9.17
C VAL A 164 -7.30 -12.23 9.77
N ASP A 165 -7.98 -13.36 9.97
CA ASP A 165 -9.31 -13.42 10.57
C ASP A 165 -9.31 -12.88 12.01
N GLN A 166 -8.28 -13.21 12.80
CA GLN A 166 -8.15 -12.68 14.16
C GLN A 166 -7.94 -11.15 14.14
N ILE A 167 -7.09 -10.64 13.25
CA ILE A 167 -6.85 -9.19 13.10
C ILE A 167 -8.13 -8.48 12.62
N ILE A 168 -8.88 -9.07 11.68
CA ILE A 168 -10.16 -8.55 11.20
C ILE A 168 -11.14 -8.41 12.34
N THR A 169 -11.31 -9.47 13.14
CA THR A 169 -12.18 -9.46 14.31
C THR A 169 -11.81 -8.35 15.29
N GLN A 170 -10.52 -8.19 15.56
CA GLN A 170 -10.02 -7.10 16.41
C GLN A 170 -10.28 -5.71 15.83
N CYS A 171 -10.15 -5.53 14.51
CA CYS A 171 -10.49 -4.27 13.82
C CYS A 171 -11.99 -3.95 13.99
N GLU A 172 -12.86 -4.95 13.87
CA GLU A 172 -14.32 -4.77 14.05
C GLU A 172 -14.69 -4.35 15.48
N GLN A 173 -14.04 -4.94 16.46
CA GLN A 173 -14.23 -4.55 17.86
C GLN A 173 -13.81 -3.09 18.15
N CYS A 174 -12.87 -2.57 17.36
CA CYS A 174 -12.40 -1.19 17.47
C CYS A 174 -13.07 -0.22 16.47
N ASP A 175 -14.08 -0.66 15.71
CA ASP A 175 -14.76 0.13 14.65
C ASP A 175 -13.81 0.72 13.61
N LEU A 176 -12.84 -0.09 13.17
CA LEU A 176 -11.78 0.37 12.26
C LEU A 176 -12.06 -0.02 10.82
N LYS A 177 -11.89 0.94 9.91
CA LYS A 177 -11.92 0.67 8.47
C LYS A 177 -10.67 -0.09 8.07
N LYS A 178 -10.87 -1.19 7.34
CA LYS A 178 -9.81 -2.08 6.88
C LYS A 178 -9.97 -2.44 5.42
N ARG A 179 -8.85 -2.76 4.80
CA ARG A 179 -8.79 -3.42 3.50
C ARG A 179 -7.76 -4.55 3.57
N VAL A 180 -8.12 -5.72 3.06
CA VAL A 180 -7.24 -6.89 3.00
C VAL A 180 -7.01 -7.24 1.54
N ASP A 181 -5.76 -7.32 1.14
CA ASP A 181 -5.33 -7.79 -0.18
C ASP A 181 -4.47 -9.05 0.03
N LEU A 182 -4.91 -10.18 -0.52
CA LEU A 182 -4.14 -11.43 -0.51
C LEU A 182 -3.23 -11.47 -1.73
N GLU A 183 -1.96 -11.77 -1.54
CA GLU A 183 -0.98 -11.91 -2.60
C GLU A 183 -0.35 -13.32 -2.55
N ALA A 184 -0.47 -14.04 -3.66
CA ALA A 184 0.21 -15.32 -3.87
C ALA A 184 1.01 -15.23 -5.17
N LYS A 185 2.29 -15.67 -5.13
CA LYS A 185 3.16 -15.71 -6.30
C LYS A 185 3.63 -17.12 -6.56
N ASP A 186 3.85 -17.45 -7.82
CA ASP A 186 4.31 -18.77 -8.26
C ASP A 186 5.66 -19.16 -7.65
N GLU A 187 6.47 -18.19 -7.24
CA GLU A 187 7.77 -18.38 -6.56
C GLU A 187 7.63 -18.80 -5.08
N GLY A 188 6.42 -19.08 -4.62
CA GLY A 188 6.16 -19.53 -3.24
C GLY A 188 5.98 -18.39 -2.22
N TYR A 189 5.85 -17.14 -2.68
CA TYR A 189 5.51 -16.03 -1.79
C TYR A 189 3.99 -16.02 -1.54
N TYR A 190 3.61 -16.08 -0.26
CA TYR A 190 2.21 -15.94 0.16
C TYR A 190 2.12 -14.93 1.30
N ALA A 191 1.34 -13.87 1.10
CA ALA A 191 1.17 -12.81 2.07
C ALA A 191 -0.24 -12.23 2.06
N ALA A 192 -0.69 -11.74 3.21
CA ALA A 192 -1.83 -10.87 3.33
C ALA A 192 -1.36 -9.45 3.64
N HIS A 193 -1.77 -8.49 2.82
CA HIS A 193 -1.55 -7.07 3.08
C HIS A 193 -2.81 -6.49 3.71
N LEU A 194 -2.68 -6.03 4.94
CA LEU A 194 -3.78 -5.45 5.68
C LEU A 194 -3.52 -3.95 5.84
N LEU A 195 -4.39 -3.15 5.22
CA LEU A 195 -4.38 -1.70 5.33
C LEU A 195 -5.40 -1.28 6.37
N TYR A 196 -4.94 -0.46 7.29
CA TYR A 196 -5.72 0.10 8.37
C TYR A 196 -5.83 1.62 8.21
N PHE A 197 -7.04 2.13 8.34
CA PHE A 197 -7.32 3.56 8.23
C PHE A 197 -7.83 4.07 9.59
N PRO A 198 -7.00 4.80 10.36
CA PRO A 198 -7.47 5.41 11.59
C PRO A 198 -8.58 6.43 11.26
N THR A 199 -9.68 6.35 11.96
CA THR A 199 -10.68 7.41 12.01
C THR A 199 -10.19 8.46 13.00
N PHE A 200 -9.85 9.65 12.50
CA PHE A 200 -9.55 10.82 13.34
C PHE A 200 -10.79 11.63 13.59
#